data_4b092c5ddfe4c7aaa4898717261921ab
#
_entry.id   4b092c5ddfe4c7aaa4898717261921ab
#
_cell.length_a   1.000
_cell.length_b   1.000
_cell.length_c   1.000
_cell.angle_alpha   90.00
_cell.angle_beta   90.00
_cell.angle_gamma   90.00
#
_symmetry.space_group_name_H-M   'P 1'
#
loop_
_entity.id
_entity.type
_entity.pdbx_description
1 polymer ?
#
loop_
_entity_poly.entity_id
_entity_poly.type
_entity_poly.pdbx_seq_one_letter_code
_entity_poly.pdbx_strand_id
1 'polypeptide(L)'
;MKKIGCITALLVILGVAIFGYVRFYYPFGEGVKRGELNYVVHKGVLFKTYEGKLIQSGIRAKSAGAIQSYEFEFSVENEEVARELMLNSGNTVQLHYTEYFGALPWRGFTKYIVDSIVT
;
A
#
# COMPACT_ATOMS: atom_id res chain seq x y z
N MET A 1 -44.08 12.98 3.56
CA MET A 1 -43.49 11.89 2.82
C MET A 1 -42.18 12.25 2.13
N LYS A 2 -42.09 13.46 1.58
CA LYS A 2 -40.81 13.90 1.01
C LYS A 2 -39.70 13.99 2.05
N LYS A 3 -40.04 14.31 3.32
CA LYS A 3 -39.03 14.39 4.39
C LYS A 3 -38.45 13.02 4.75
N ILE A 4 -39.26 11.97 4.71
CA ILE A 4 -38.79 10.63 5.01
C ILE A 4 -37.85 10.15 3.92
N GLY A 5 -38.15 10.46 2.66
CA GLY A 5 -37.27 10.12 1.56
C GLY A 5 -35.91 10.81 1.65
N CYS A 6 -35.90 12.11 2.02
CA CYS A 6 -34.67 12.86 2.20
C CYS A 6 -33.84 12.32 3.36
N ILE A 7 -34.48 11.98 4.48
CA ILE A 7 -33.77 11.44 5.65
C ILE A 7 -33.20 10.07 5.30
N THR A 8 -33.94 9.23 4.61
CA THR A 8 -33.48 7.91 4.19
C THR A 8 -32.28 8.05 3.25
N ALA A 9 -32.36 8.96 2.28
CA ALA A 9 -31.26 9.20 1.34
C ALA A 9 -30.01 9.68 2.08
N LEU A 10 -30.18 10.59 3.04
CA LEU A 10 -29.07 11.08 3.87
C LEU A 10 -28.41 9.96 4.65
N LEU A 11 -29.20 9.08 5.24
CA LEU A 11 -28.70 7.95 6.01
C LEU A 11 -27.92 6.98 5.12
N VAL A 12 -28.41 6.73 3.91
CA VAL A 12 -27.71 5.86 2.95
C VAL A 12 -26.38 6.48 2.53
N ILE A 13 -26.36 7.76 2.20
CA ILE A 13 -25.16 8.46 1.82
C ILE A 13 -24.13 8.45 2.96
N LEU A 14 -24.60 8.71 4.18
CA LEU A 14 -23.72 8.69 5.35
C LEU A 14 -23.15 7.30 5.58
N GLY A 15 -23.96 6.25 5.45
CA GLY A 15 -23.51 4.87 5.60
C GLY A 15 -22.47 4.49 4.55
N VAL A 16 -22.70 4.88 3.30
CA VAL A 16 -21.74 4.62 2.21
C VAL A 16 -20.44 5.37 2.46
N ALA A 17 -20.52 6.62 2.92
CA ALA A 17 -19.33 7.43 3.21
C ALA A 17 -18.50 6.80 4.34
N ILE A 18 -19.18 6.35 5.41
CA ILE A 18 -18.49 5.69 6.53
C ILE A 18 -17.87 4.38 6.07
N PHE A 19 -18.60 3.58 5.31
CA PHE A 19 -18.09 2.32 4.78
C PHE A 19 -16.85 2.55 3.90
N GLY A 20 -16.91 3.53 3.00
CA GLY A 20 -15.78 3.84 2.13
C GLY A 20 -14.58 4.32 2.91
N TYR A 21 -14.80 5.18 3.90
CA TYR A 21 -13.71 5.65 4.74
C TYR A 21 -13.03 4.50 5.48
N VAL A 22 -13.82 3.63 6.11
CA VAL A 22 -13.28 2.49 6.86
C VAL A 22 -12.52 1.55 5.93
N ARG A 23 -13.09 1.26 4.76
CA ARG A 23 -12.47 0.32 3.82
C ARG A 23 -11.16 0.85 3.26
N PHE A 24 -11.06 2.14 2.96
CA PHE A 24 -9.93 2.68 2.20
C PHE A 24 -8.97 3.52 3.02
N TYR A 25 -9.43 4.09 4.12
CA TYR A 25 -8.61 5.02 4.91
C TYR A 25 -8.35 4.56 6.33
N TYR A 26 -9.11 3.62 6.83
CA TYR A 26 -8.86 3.09 8.16
C TYR A 26 -7.69 2.11 8.11
N PRO A 27 -6.60 2.35 8.86
CA PRO A 27 -5.46 1.44 8.84
C PRO A 27 -5.87 0.10 9.45
N PHE A 28 -5.78 -0.94 8.65
CA PHE A 28 -6.06 -2.30 9.08
C PHE A 28 -4.91 -2.87 9.89
N GLY A 29 -3.68 -2.54 9.48
CA GLY A 29 -2.49 -3.00 10.16
C GLY A 29 -1.28 -2.21 9.73
N GLU A 30 -0.17 -2.43 10.42
CA GLU A 30 1.09 -1.80 10.06
C GLU A 30 2.22 -2.75 10.39
N GLY A 31 3.37 -2.52 9.80
CA GLY A 31 4.52 -3.36 10.04
C GLY A 31 5.77 -2.84 9.39
N VAL A 32 6.83 -3.59 9.56
CA VAL A 32 8.13 -3.28 8.97
C VAL A 32 8.59 -4.49 8.20
N LYS A 33 9.05 -4.27 6.96
CA LYS A 33 9.62 -5.33 6.13
C LYS A 33 11.00 -4.92 5.66
N ARG A 34 11.90 -5.87 5.69
CA ARG A 34 13.26 -5.68 5.24
C ARG A 34 13.52 -6.57 4.04
N GLY A 35 14.20 -6.01 3.04
CA GLY A 35 14.55 -6.77 1.85
C GLY A 35 15.35 -5.92 0.89
N GLU A 36 15.64 -6.49 -0.25
CA GLU A 36 16.32 -5.78 -1.32
C GLU A 36 15.28 -5.04 -2.15
N LEU A 37 15.47 -3.74 -2.30
CA LEU A 37 14.55 -2.92 -3.08
C LEU A 37 14.82 -3.15 -4.56
N ASN A 38 13.84 -3.73 -5.26
CA ASN A 38 13.98 -4.06 -6.66
C ASN A 38 13.80 -2.81 -7.53
N TYR A 39 12.69 -2.12 -7.36
CA TYR A 39 12.43 -0.90 -8.11
C TYR A 39 11.34 -0.08 -7.43
N VAL A 40 11.30 1.20 -7.79
CA VAL A 40 10.17 2.07 -7.51
C VAL A 40 9.90 2.84 -8.79
N VAL A 41 8.67 2.82 -9.25
CA VAL A 41 8.28 3.47 -10.50
C VAL A 41 7.07 4.37 -10.25
N HIS A 42 6.95 5.40 -11.08
CA HIS A 42 5.80 6.31 -11.07
C HIS A 42 4.95 5.97 -12.28
N LYS A 43 3.80 5.35 -12.06
CA LYS A 43 2.97 4.85 -13.16
C LYS A 43 1.49 5.04 -12.89
N GLY A 44 0.72 4.95 -13.94
CA GLY A 44 -0.74 5.07 -13.89
C GLY A 44 -1.26 5.72 -15.15
N VAL A 45 -2.54 5.55 -15.42
CA VAL A 45 -3.18 6.11 -16.60
C VAL A 45 -3.88 7.43 -16.26
N LEU A 46 -4.83 7.40 -15.34
CA LEU A 46 -5.55 8.59 -14.89
C LEU A 46 -4.89 9.18 -13.64
N PHE A 47 -4.53 8.33 -12.71
CA PHE A 47 -3.86 8.74 -11.47
C PHE A 47 -2.51 8.05 -11.43
N LYS A 48 -1.44 8.84 -11.40
CA LYS A 48 -0.09 8.31 -11.34
C LYS A 48 0.31 8.14 -9.89
N THR A 49 0.77 6.95 -9.55
CA THR A 49 1.19 6.61 -8.20
C THR A 49 2.58 6.00 -8.23
N TYR A 50 3.25 6.03 -7.10
CA TYR A 50 4.55 5.39 -6.95
C TYR A 50 4.34 3.96 -6.49
N GLU A 51 4.83 3.01 -7.28
CA GLU A 51 4.71 1.58 -7.00
C GLU A 51 6.09 0.97 -6.91
N GLY A 52 6.29 0.11 -5.93
CA GLY A 52 7.59 -0.51 -5.74
C GLY A 52 7.47 -1.99 -5.42
N LYS A 53 8.60 -2.66 -5.48
CA LYS A 53 8.71 -4.07 -5.16
C LYS A 53 9.95 -4.31 -4.32
N LEU A 54 9.74 -4.98 -3.20
CA LEU A 54 10.80 -5.39 -2.29
C LEU A 54 10.95 -6.89 -2.39
N ILE A 55 12.17 -7.36 -2.59
CA ILE A 55 12.44 -8.78 -2.66
C ILE A 55 13.04 -9.23 -1.35
N GLN A 56 12.33 -10.13 -0.69
CA GLN A 56 12.81 -10.74 0.53
C GLN A 56 13.33 -12.13 0.17
N SER A 57 14.65 -12.27 0.07
CA SER A 57 15.24 -13.57 -0.15
C SER A 57 15.17 -14.33 1.17
N GLY A 58 14.32 -15.34 1.19
CA GLY A 58 14.09 -16.12 2.38
C GLY A 58 14.86 -17.42 2.35
N ILE A 59 15.61 -17.67 3.41
CA ILE A 59 16.20 -18.96 3.70
C ILE A 59 15.14 -19.83 4.40
N ARG A 60 13.89 -19.63 4.10
CA ARG A 60 12.82 -20.40 4.72
C ARG A 60 12.28 -21.48 3.83
N ALA A 61 13.08 -21.93 2.90
CA ALA A 61 12.75 -23.11 2.15
C ALA A 61 12.78 -24.30 3.09
N LYS A 62 11.62 -24.82 3.39
CA LYS A 62 11.50 -26.00 4.25
C LYS A 62 11.93 -27.26 3.55
N SER A 63 12.15 -27.20 2.25
CA SER A 63 12.65 -28.33 1.48
C SER A 63 14.07 -28.01 1.02
N ALA A 64 14.95 -28.99 1.15
CA ALA A 64 16.33 -28.86 0.76
C ALA A 64 16.46 -28.48 -0.72
N GLY A 65 17.18 -27.41 -0.99
CA GLY A 65 17.46 -26.96 -2.35
C GLY A 65 16.47 -25.97 -2.93
N ALA A 66 15.40 -25.63 -2.22
CA ALA A 66 14.45 -24.64 -2.70
C ALA A 66 14.77 -23.27 -2.11
N ILE A 67 15.15 -22.35 -2.97
CA ILE A 67 15.33 -20.95 -2.58
C ILE A 67 14.03 -20.24 -2.93
N GLN A 68 13.29 -19.81 -1.91
CA GLN A 68 12.07 -19.07 -2.12
C GLN A 68 12.35 -17.59 -1.87
N SER A 69 12.06 -16.77 -2.87
CA SER A 69 12.08 -15.33 -2.74
C SER A 69 10.64 -14.85 -2.57
N TYR A 70 10.43 -14.02 -1.57
CA TYR A 70 9.13 -13.39 -1.35
C TYR A 70 9.16 -12.00 -1.94
N GLU A 71 8.18 -11.71 -2.76
CA GLU A 71 8.03 -10.39 -3.34
C GLU A 71 6.96 -9.62 -2.60
N PHE A 72 7.29 -8.41 -2.16
CA PHE A 72 6.37 -7.53 -1.50
C PHE A 72 6.13 -6.33 -2.41
N GLU A 73 4.93 -6.24 -2.95
CA GLU A 73 4.53 -5.11 -3.76
C GLU A 73 3.85 -4.07 -2.87
N PHE A 74 4.25 -2.82 -3.02
CA PHE A 74 3.75 -1.74 -2.19
C PHE A 74 3.55 -0.48 -3.01
N SER A 75 2.76 0.43 -2.46
CA SER A 75 2.54 1.75 -3.04
C SER A 75 3.13 2.80 -2.11
N VAL A 76 3.53 3.94 -2.65
CA VAL A 76 4.04 5.06 -1.86
C VAL A 76 3.19 6.28 -2.19
N GLU A 77 2.60 6.87 -1.17
CA GLU A 77 1.78 8.06 -1.33
C GLU A 77 2.62 9.33 -1.21
N ASN A 78 3.63 9.31 -0.36
CA ASN A 78 4.50 10.48 -0.13
C ASN A 78 5.61 10.53 -1.18
N GLU A 79 5.66 11.63 -1.91
CA GLU A 79 6.63 11.82 -2.99
C GLU A 79 8.07 11.81 -2.49
N GLU A 80 8.33 12.41 -1.34
CA GLU A 80 9.69 12.45 -0.77
C GLU A 80 10.20 11.05 -0.43
N VAL A 81 9.34 10.23 0.16
CA VAL A 81 9.67 8.84 0.47
C VAL A 81 9.93 8.06 -0.81
N ALA A 82 9.12 8.29 -1.83
CA ALA A 82 9.29 7.62 -3.12
C ALA A 82 10.62 7.97 -3.77
N ARG A 83 11.01 9.24 -3.74
CA ARG A 83 12.30 9.68 -4.28
C ARG A 83 13.47 9.07 -3.54
N GLU A 84 13.38 9.03 -2.22
CA GLU A 84 14.42 8.43 -1.40
C GLU A 84 14.55 6.95 -1.69
N LEU A 85 13.42 6.26 -1.88
CA LEU A 85 13.42 4.85 -2.27
C LEU A 85 14.04 4.64 -3.64
N MET A 86 13.76 5.52 -4.60
CA MET A 86 14.34 5.42 -5.93
C MET A 86 15.88 5.50 -5.89
N LEU A 87 16.42 6.33 -5.00
CA LEU A 87 17.85 6.45 -4.83
C LEU A 87 18.46 5.20 -4.18
N ASN A 88 17.66 4.39 -3.53
CA ASN A 88 18.11 3.18 -2.85
C ASN A 88 17.75 1.90 -3.62
N SER A 89 17.36 2.01 -4.88
CA SER A 89 17.09 0.83 -5.71
C SER A 89 18.30 -0.08 -5.77
N GLY A 90 18.09 -1.36 -5.54
CA GLY A 90 19.15 -2.35 -5.50
C GLY A 90 19.79 -2.53 -4.12
N ASN A 91 19.48 -1.67 -3.18
CA ASN A 91 20.01 -1.74 -1.83
C ASN A 91 19.05 -2.47 -0.90
N THR A 92 19.58 -2.99 0.20
CA THR A 92 18.75 -3.56 1.25
C THR A 92 18.19 -2.43 2.09
N VAL A 93 16.88 -2.40 2.23
CA VAL A 93 16.18 -1.36 2.98
C VAL A 93 15.17 -1.97 3.92
N GLN A 94 14.80 -1.20 4.91
CA GLN A 94 13.76 -1.59 5.87
C GLN A 94 12.66 -0.55 5.81
N LEU A 95 11.46 -0.99 5.49
CA LEU A 95 10.33 -0.11 5.18
C LEU A 95 9.21 -0.29 6.20
N HIS A 96 8.70 0.83 6.67
CA HIS A 96 7.47 0.86 7.46
C HIS A 96 6.29 1.04 6.51
N TYR A 97 5.29 0.20 6.65
CA TYR A 97 4.10 0.26 5.81
C TYR A 97 2.84 0.18 6.65
N THR A 98 1.76 0.70 6.07
CA THR A 98 0.43 0.60 6.65
C THR A 98 -0.44 -0.16 5.66
N GLU A 99 -1.18 -1.13 6.16
CA GLU A 99 -2.10 -1.93 5.34
C GLU A 99 -3.52 -1.41 5.52
N TYR A 100 -4.23 -1.28 4.40
CA TYR A 100 -5.63 -0.86 4.37
C TYR A 100 -6.48 -2.01 3.85
N PHE A 101 -7.80 -1.93 4.06
CA PHE A 101 -8.70 -2.97 3.58
C PHE A 101 -8.79 -3.03 2.05
N GLY A 102 -8.55 -1.91 1.39
CA GLY A 102 -8.62 -1.84 -0.05
C GLY A 102 -7.71 -0.77 -0.63
N ALA A 103 -7.51 -0.83 -1.95
CA ALA A 103 -6.70 0.14 -2.67
C ALA A 103 -7.59 1.13 -3.40
N LEU A 104 -7.13 2.38 -3.49
CA LEU A 104 -7.78 3.44 -4.26
C LEU A 104 -6.86 3.82 -5.42
N PRO A 105 -7.41 4.07 -6.62
CA PRO A 105 -6.58 4.38 -7.79
C PRO A 105 -5.66 5.59 -7.60
N TRP A 106 -6.08 6.58 -6.82
CA TRP A 106 -5.29 7.79 -6.61
C TRP A 106 -4.28 7.67 -5.48
N ARG A 107 -4.32 6.60 -4.67
CA ARG A 107 -3.36 6.35 -3.61
C ARG A 107 -2.30 5.35 -4.02
N GLY A 108 -2.68 4.34 -4.78
CA GLY A 108 -1.77 3.31 -5.22
C GLY A 108 -2.51 2.09 -5.71
N PHE A 109 -1.80 1.21 -6.38
CA PHE A 109 -2.39 -0.01 -6.90
C PHE A 109 -2.49 -1.12 -5.85
N THR A 110 -1.77 -0.97 -4.74
CA THR A 110 -1.79 -1.95 -3.67
C THR A 110 -2.42 -1.35 -2.42
N LYS A 111 -2.85 -2.23 -1.52
CA LYS A 111 -3.38 -1.81 -0.24
C LYS A 111 -2.29 -1.56 0.81
N TYR A 112 -1.03 -1.81 0.46
CA TYR A 112 0.12 -1.57 1.33
C TYR A 112 0.76 -0.25 0.95
N ILE A 113 0.75 0.69 1.88
CA ILE A 113 1.32 2.02 1.66
C ILE A 113 2.58 2.15 2.51
N VAL A 114 3.72 2.31 1.86
CA VAL A 114 4.98 2.58 2.54
C VAL A 114 5.04 4.05 2.88
N ASP A 115 5.19 4.36 4.15
CA ASP A 115 5.18 5.73 4.63
C ASP A 115 6.55 6.22 5.10
N SER A 116 7.50 5.32 5.35
CA SER A 116 8.83 5.75 5.78
C SER A 116 9.86 4.64 5.57
N ILE A 117 11.11 5.05 5.52
CA ILE A 117 12.27 4.16 5.53
C ILE A 117 12.80 4.15 6.95
N VAL A 118 12.96 2.96 7.53
CA VAL A 118 13.35 2.82 8.93
C VAL A 118 14.85 2.97 9.14
N THR A 119 15.63 2.61 8.16
CA THR A 119 17.11 2.75 8.24
C THR A 119 17.63 3.78 7.33
#